data_6d1a96be515e5bf7b391ee27c9902c9b
#
_entry.id   6d1a96be515e5bf7b391ee27c9902c9b
#
_cell.length_a   1.000
_cell.length_b   1.000
_cell.length_c   1.000
_cell.angle_alpha   90.00
_cell.angle_beta   90.00
_cell.angle_gamma   90.00
#
_symmetry.space_group_name_H-M   'P 1'
#
loop_
_entity.id
_entity.type
_entity.pdbx_description
1 polymer ?
#
loop_
_entity_poly.entity_id
_entity_poly.type
_entity_poly.pdbx_seq_one_letter_code
_entity_poly.pdbx_strand_id
1 'polypeptide(L)'
;MKHSKLQTVLALALTFAALWGLLAWDPFRHLRDIFVNPALENAKVSSLLTDPNTQEVSDGQKPLESLRKLESSWCNVSKDRRYILTGNSQTFSVLLAPSEAPQAEADRTYPDLLLDRLNAAGANVHGYRLSAPNISYMEVLWYLNYLLVHPCLIPGEFVIQFNFETFRKTGVREGMLELLEDPDFASIIEQEVRSNAPYANTFQQAIDQYESRIAKEKGNQASSISKTGFAEARGAGNVLETKARTALDHLSLFRSRGEWKAELLDFLYLARVNLLGITPTTKRSLGGGPLTTNLSSLERIGELCRRNGIRVVFFNAPQNPNAPLYRTSADREQYQQIISRLARKFGQGYFDFENSIPGPLWGVWIDGPDPIHFGRAAHRRLADLMFEQGVISGKK
;
A
#
# COMPACT_ATOMS: atom_id res chain seq x y z
N MET A 1 48.71 8.44 -29.09
CA MET A 1 47.84 8.62 -27.92
C MET A 1 46.82 9.76 -27.98
N LYS A 2 46.94 10.80 -28.82
CA LYS A 2 45.96 11.89 -28.94
C LYS A 2 44.68 11.49 -29.69
N HIS A 3 44.71 10.53 -30.65
CA HIS A 3 43.56 10.10 -31.43
C HIS A 3 42.49 9.33 -30.61
N SER A 4 42.87 8.58 -29.59
CA SER A 4 41.92 7.80 -28.79
C SER A 4 41.00 8.68 -27.92
N LYS A 5 41.52 9.79 -27.38
CA LYS A 5 40.72 10.69 -26.53
C LYS A 5 39.67 11.45 -27.35
N LEU A 6 40.00 11.83 -28.61
CA LEU A 6 39.08 12.50 -29.51
C LEU A 6 37.94 11.54 -29.91
N GLN A 7 38.28 10.29 -30.23
CA GLN A 7 37.27 9.27 -30.56
C GLN A 7 36.32 8.97 -29.40
N THR A 8 36.84 8.92 -28.17
CA THR A 8 36.01 8.71 -26.94
C THR A 8 35.08 9.89 -26.71
N VAL A 9 35.56 11.12 -26.87
CA VAL A 9 34.73 12.34 -26.74
C VAL A 9 33.67 12.41 -27.83
N LEU A 10 34.02 12.04 -29.07
CA LEU A 10 33.07 12.01 -30.20
C LEU A 10 32.00 10.93 -30.01
N ALA A 11 32.38 9.72 -29.52
CA ALA A 11 31.45 8.66 -29.22
C ALA A 11 30.50 9.05 -28.09
N LEU A 12 30.99 9.68 -27.02
CA LEU A 12 30.16 10.21 -25.94
C LEU A 12 29.19 11.29 -26.42
N ALA A 13 29.67 12.23 -27.26
CA ALA A 13 28.82 13.27 -27.81
C ALA A 13 27.73 12.71 -28.74
N LEU A 14 28.06 11.73 -29.58
CA LEU A 14 27.11 11.06 -30.47
C LEU A 14 26.09 10.21 -29.65
N THR A 15 26.54 9.53 -28.61
CA THR A 15 25.64 8.80 -27.71
C THR A 15 24.70 9.75 -26.97
N PHE A 16 25.21 10.91 -26.54
CA PHE A 16 24.40 11.93 -25.89
C PHE A 16 23.41 12.57 -26.85
N ALA A 17 23.82 12.86 -28.10
CA ALA A 17 22.94 13.38 -29.15
C ALA A 17 21.87 12.36 -29.57
N ALA A 18 22.22 11.09 -29.66
CA ALA A 18 21.26 10.00 -29.94
C ALA A 18 20.26 9.79 -28.82
N LEU A 19 20.72 9.79 -27.56
CA LEU A 19 19.86 9.79 -26.39
C LEU A 19 18.95 11.01 -26.35
N TRP A 20 19.50 12.18 -26.63
CA TRP A 20 18.75 13.42 -26.69
C TRP A 20 17.72 13.43 -27.83
N GLY A 21 18.07 12.90 -28.97
CA GLY A 21 17.16 12.73 -30.12
C GLY A 21 16.03 11.74 -29.80
N LEU A 22 16.34 10.63 -29.15
CA LEU A 22 15.36 9.66 -28.68
C LEU A 22 14.43 10.25 -27.62
N LEU A 23 14.96 11.06 -26.71
CA LEU A 23 14.20 11.71 -25.64
C LEU A 23 13.37 12.90 -26.14
N ALA A 24 13.84 13.61 -27.20
CA ALA A 24 13.10 14.71 -27.82
C ALA A 24 12.00 14.22 -28.79
N TRP A 25 12.12 12.99 -29.31
CA TRP A 25 11.17 12.43 -30.28
C TRP A 25 9.98 11.76 -29.62
N ASP A 26 9.90 11.70 -28.30
CA ASP A 26 8.83 11.06 -27.54
C ASP A 26 8.35 9.73 -28.19
N PRO A 27 9.22 8.71 -28.30
CA PRO A 27 8.86 7.44 -28.92
C PRO A 27 7.74 6.72 -28.16
N PHE A 28 7.55 7.08 -26.87
CA PHE A 28 6.49 6.51 -26.03
C PHE A 28 5.12 7.09 -26.38
N ARG A 29 5.02 8.32 -26.87
CA ARG A 29 3.77 8.90 -27.34
C ARG A 29 3.24 8.15 -28.56
N HIS A 30 4.11 7.83 -29.51
CA HIS A 30 3.74 7.02 -30.69
C HIS A 30 3.40 5.58 -30.33
N LEU A 31 4.13 4.97 -29.40
CA LEU A 31 3.79 3.63 -28.89
C LEU A 31 2.48 3.63 -28.12
N ARG A 32 2.19 4.68 -27.35
CA ARG A 32 0.90 4.88 -26.69
C ARG A 32 -0.25 4.94 -27.70
N ASP A 33 -0.10 5.72 -28.76
CA ASP A 33 -1.13 5.85 -29.80
C ASP A 33 -1.40 4.54 -30.57
N ILE A 34 -0.42 3.64 -30.62
CA ILE A 34 -0.56 2.29 -31.22
C ILE A 34 -1.20 1.28 -30.26
N PHE A 35 -0.92 1.38 -28.95
CA PHE A 35 -1.30 0.37 -27.96
C PHE A 35 -2.43 0.80 -27.03
N VAL A 36 -2.79 2.07 -26.96
CA VAL A 36 -3.86 2.57 -26.10
C VAL A 36 -5.15 2.72 -26.90
N ASN A 37 -6.17 1.98 -26.48
CA ASN A 37 -7.52 2.19 -26.99
C ASN A 37 -8.00 3.60 -26.56
N PRO A 38 -8.44 4.48 -27.52
CA PRO A 38 -8.90 5.84 -27.20
C PRO A 38 -10.03 5.92 -26.15
N ALA A 39 -10.79 4.83 -25.95
CA ALA A 39 -11.76 4.75 -24.89
C ALA A 39 -11.17 4.76 -23.46
N LEU A 40 -9.85 4.56 -23.34
CA LEU A 40 -9.12 4.49 -22.07
C LEU A 40 -8.42 5.81 -21.68
N GLU A 41 -8.33 6.77 -22.58
CA GLU A 41 -7.82 8.13 -22.24
C GLU A 41 -8.67 8.82 -21.16
N ASN A 42 -9.92 8.41 -21.00
CA ASN A 42 -10.83 8.92 -19.97
C ASN A 42 -10.75 8.16 -18.65
N ALA A 43 -10.11 7.00 -18.61
CA ALA A 43 -9.78 6.29 -17.38
C ALA A 43 -8.45 6.80 -16.82
N LYS A 44 -8.36 8.09 -16.52
CA LYS A 44 -7.32 8.57 -15.62
C LYS A 44 -7.46 7.76 -14.34
N VAL A 45 -6.49 6.89 -14.08
CA VAL A 45 -6.22 6.45 -12.71
C VAL A 45 -6.14 7.73 -11.92
N SER A 46 -7.18 8.01 -11.13
CA SER A 46 -7.14 9.17 -10.24
C SER A 46 -5.89 8.92 -9.41
N SER A 47 -4.88 9.73 -9.64
CA SER A 47 -3.65 9.67 -8.89
C SER A 47 -4.04 9.59 -7.43
N LEU A 48 -3.46 8.66 -6.71
CA LEU A 48 -3.52 8.46 -5.27
C LEU A 48 -3.61 9.82 -4.55
N LEU A 49 -4.82 10.34 -4.44
CA LEU A 49 -5.09 11.56 -3.72
C LEU A 49 -5.27 11.16 -2.27
N THR A 50 -4.21 11.32 -1.51
CA THR A 50 -4.23 11.21 -0.06
C THR A 50 -5.14 12.28 0.50
N ASP A 51 -6.28 11.86 1.04
CA ASP A 51 -7.05 12.70 1.96
C ASP A 51 -6.17 12.92 3.20
N PRO A 52 -5.92 14.19 3.63
CA PRO A 52 -5.12 14.47 4.82
C PRO A 52 -5.70 13.86 6.11
N ASN A 53 -6.94 13.42 6.12
CA ASN A 53 -7.57 12.72 7.25
C ASN A 53 -7.48 11.19 7.15
N THR A 54 -7.02 10.64 6.03
CA THR A 54 -6.86 9.21 5.83
C THR A 54 -5.40 8.92 5.51
N GLN A 55 -4.68 8.38 6.50
CA GLN A 55 -3.25 8.11 6.33
C GLN A 55 -3.03 6.77 5.68
N GLU A 56 -2.60 6.82 4.43
CA GLU A 56 -2.10 5.68 3.70
C GLU A 56 -0.62 5.46 4.04
N VAL A 57 -0.25 4.22 4.32
CA VAL A 57 1.15 3.84 4.40
C VAL A 57 1.62 3.41 3.03
N SER A 58 2.24 4.32 2.31
CA SER A 58 2.95 4.04 1.06
C SER A 58 4.46 3.92 1.32
N ASP A 59 5.21 3.37 0.36
CA ASP A 59 6.68 3.23 0.45
C ASP A 59 7.45 4.55 0.62
N GLY A 60 6.79 5.68 0.57
CA GLY A 60 7.39 7.02 0.76
C GLY A 60 6.86 7.79 1.95
N GLN A 61 5.89 7.26 2.68
CA GLN A 61 5.34 7.92 3.87
C GLN A 61 6.13 7.52 5.12
N LYS A 62 6.05 8.36 6.14
CA LYS A 62 6.64 8.12 7.46
C LYS A 62 5.59 7.59 8.42
N PRO A 63 5.41 6.25 8.56
CA PRO A 63 4.39 5.64 9.39
C PRO A 63 4.49 6.07 10.84
N LEU A 64 5.71 6.22 11.35
CA LEU A 64 5.97 6.63 12.73
C LEU A 64 5.41 8.04 13.02
N GLU A 65 5.61 9.00 12.13
CA GLU A 65 5.06 10.35 12.29
C GLU A 65 3.53 10.33 12.28
N SER A 66 2.96 9.53 11.40
CA SER A 66 1.52 9.35 11.26
C SER A 66 0.89 8.74 12.50
N LEU A 67 1.51 7.71 13.06
CA LEU A 67 1.05 7.05 14.28
C LEU A 67 1.19 7.97 15.51
N ARG A 68 2.26 8.78 15.60
CA ARG A 68 2.39 9.80 16.67
C ARG A 68 1.30 10.86 16.61
N LYS A 69 0.91 11.31 15.42
CA LYS A 69 -0.24 12.22 15.24
C LYS A 69 -1.54 11.55 15.66
N LEU A 70 -1.74 10.30 15.27
CA LEU A 70 -2.90 9.51 15.68
C LEU A 70 -2.94 9.36 17.21
N GLU A 71 -1.83 9.04 17.84
CA GLU A 71 -1.73 8.89 19.29
C GLU A 71 -2.15 10.15 20.01
N SER A 72 -1.63 11.32 19.60
CA SER A 72 -2.00 12.60 20.19
C SER A 72 -3.52 12.90 20.08
N SER A 73 -4.16 12.49 18.98
CA SER A 73 -5.59 12.67 18.79
C SER A 73 -6.43 11.65 19.57
N TRP A 74 -5.93 10.42 19.73
CA TRP A 74 -6.68 9.33 20.34
C TRP A 74 -6.54 9.22 21.86
N CYS A 75 -5.51 9.83 22.47
CA CYS A 75 -5.34 9.80 23.93
C CYS A 75 -6.57 10.27 24.71
N ASN A 76 -7.36 11.19 24.15
CA ASN A 76 -8.58 11.71 24.77
C ASN A 76 -9.86 10.99 24.32
N VAL A 77 -9.75 9.97 23.49
CA VAL A 77 -10.88 9.16 23.00
C VAL A 77 -10.94 7.88 23.78
N SER A 78 -12.12 7.46 24.25
CA SER A 78 -12.25 6.16 24.93
C SER A 78 -11.96 5.00 23.95
N LYS A 79 -11.36 3.92 24.48
CA LYS A 79 -10.96 2.76 23.67
C LYS A 79 -12.11 2.19 22.83
N ASP A 80 -13.30 2.08 23.41
CA ASP A 80 -14.48 1.46 22.75
C ASP A 80 -14.99 2.28 21.55
N ARG A 81 -14.54 3.53 21.42
CA ARG A 81 -14.87 4.42 20.28
C ARG A 81 -13.79 4.43 19.21
N ARG A 82 -12.69 3.70 19.42
CA ARG A 82 -11.58 3.63 18.46
C ARG A 82 -11.69 2.36 17.66
N TYR A 83 -11.61 2.45 16.34
CA TYR A 83 -11.50 1.27 15.51
C TYR A 83 -10.41 1.43 14.47
N ILE A 84 -9.82 0.30 14.08
CA ILE A 84 -8.88 0.22 12.97
C ILE A 84 -9.46 -0.68 11.91
N LEU A 85 -9.47 -0.21 10.67
CA LEU A 85 -9.84 -0.98 9.50
C LEU A 85 -8.59 -1.25 8.67
N THR A 86 -8.26 -2.53 8.49
CA THR A 86 -7.13 -2.94 7.68
C THR A 86 -7.58 -3.39 6.29
N GLY A 87 -6.77 -3.11 5.27
CA GLY A 87 -7.08 -3.57 3.94
C GLY A 87 -6.01 -3.24 2.90
N ASN A 88 -6.22 -3.77 1.71
CA ASN A 88 -5.37 -3.54 0.55
C ASN A 88 -5.81 -2.28 -0.24
N SER A 89 -5.42 -2.18 -1.50
CA SER A 89 -5.75 -1.06 -2.39
C SER A 89 -7.25 -0.76 -2.52
N GLN A 90 -8.15 -1.72 -2.29
CA GLN A 90 -9.59 -1.45 -2.27
C GLN A 90 -10.02 -0.46 -1.18
N THR A 91 -9.24 -0.29 -0.13
CA THR A 91 -9.57 0.61 0.99
C THR A 91 -9.26 2.07 0.69
N PHE A 92 -8.40 2.36 -0.28
CA PHE A 92 -7.91 3.71 -0.54
C PHE A 92 -7.88 4.12 -2.01
N SER A 93 -8.10 3.23 -2.96
CA SER A 93 -8.11 3.59 -4.38
C SER A 93 -9.49 3.41 -5.00
N VAL A 94 -9.85 4.40 -5.82
CA VAL A 94 -11.07 4.40 -6.63
C VAL A 94 -10.67 4.24 -8.09
N LEU A 95 -11.18 3.22 -8.75
CA LEU A 95 -11.08 3.07 -10.20
C LEU A 95 -12.47 3.32 -10.79
N LEU A 96 -12.61 4.42 -11.53
CA LEU A 96 -13.91 4.84 -12.04
C LEU A 96 -14.59 3.75 -12.87
N ALA A 97 -15.85 3.51 -12.58
CA ALA A 97 -16.70 2.69 -13.42
C ALA A 97 -16.96 3.42 -14.75
N PRO A 98 -17.27 2.71 -15.86
CA PRO A 98 -17.53 3.35 -17.16
C PRO A 98 -18.65 4.39 -17.16
N SER A 99 -19.57 4.31 -16.20
CA SER A 99 -20.68 5.27 -16.03
C SER A 99 -20.32 6.50 -15.17
N GLU A 100 -19.12 6.55 -14.59
CA GLU A 100 -18.70 7.61 -13.69
C GLU A 100 -17.81 8.63 -14.40
N ALA A 101 -18.12 9.91 -14.24
CA ALA A 101 -17.29 11.00 -14.76
C ALA A 101 -16.18 11.38 -13.76
N PRO A 102 -15.01 11.84 -14.22
CA PRO A 102 -14.01 12.43 -13.35
C PRO A 102 -14.61 13.63 -12.58
N GLN A 103 -14.22 13.78 -11.32
CA GLN A 103 -14.62 14.92 -10.47
C GLN A 103 -13.39 15.73 -10.07
N ALA A 104 -13.61 16.99 -9.73
CA ALA A 104 -12.55 17.88 -9.25
C ALA A 104 -12.18 17.58 -7.77
N GLU A 105 -13.10 17.01 -7.01
CA GLU A 105 -12.88 16.68 -5.61
C GLU A 105 -12.22 15.31 -5.45
N ALA A 106 -11.47 15.15 -4.37
CA ALA A 106 -10.84 13.88 -4.01
C ALA A 106 -11.90 12.76 -3.82
N ASP A 107 -11.63 11.61 -4.41
CA ASP A 107 -12.50 10.46 -4.30
C ASP A 107 -12.47 9.89 -2.88
N ARG A 108 -13.64 9.70 -2.29
CA ARG A 108 -13.78 9.11 -0.95
C ARG A 108 -14.03 7.61 -1.05
N THR A 109 -13.34 6.86 -0.21
CA THR A 109 -13.43 5.41 -0.18
C THR A 109 -14.38 4.92 0.92
N TYR A 110 -14.74 3.64 0.89
CA TYR A 110 -15.74 3.09 1.81
C TYR A 110 -15.38 3.22 3.29
N PRO A 111 -14.09 3.19 3.73
CA PRO A 111 -13.78 3.41 5.15
C PRO A 111 -14.18 4.81 5.64
N ASP A 112 -13.94 5.84 4.81
CA ASP A 112 -14.27 7.22 5.15
C ASP A 112 -15.77 7.45 5.15
N LEU A 113 -16.45 6.89 4.15
CA LEU A 113 -17.91 6.94 4.03
C LEU A 113 -18.61 6.19 5.17
N LEU A 114 -18.05 5.06 5.62
CA LEU A 114 -18.56 4.32 6.77
C LEU A 114 -18.41 5.11 8.06
N LEU A 115 -17.25 5.76 8.26
CA LEU A 115 -17.01 6.62 9.43
C LEU A 115 -18.04 7.75 9.50
N ASP A 116 -18.31 8.42 8.39
CA ASP A 116 -19.32 9.48 8.33
C ASP A 116 -20.72 8.97 8.70
N ARG A 117 -21.12 7.80 8.17
CA ARG A 117 -22.43 7.23 8.48
C ARG A 117 -22.58 6.88 9.93
N LEU A 118 -21.54 6.27 10.52
CA LEU A 118 -21.53 5.96 11.94
C LEU A 118 -21.68 7.23 12.80
N ASN A 119 -20.94 8.27 12.47
CA ASN A 119 -20.99 9.53 13.21
C ASN A 119 -22.29 10.30 12.97
N ALA A 120 -22.82 10.29 11.76
CA ALA A 120 -24.16 10.84 11.47
C ALA A 120 -25.28 10.11 12.23
N ALA A 121 -25.10 8.81 12.50
CA ALA A 121 -26.00 8.03 13.34
C ALA A 121 -25.77 8.22 14.86
N GLY A 122 -24.83 9.08 15.26
CA GLY A 122 -24.54 9.40 16.65
C GLY A 122 -23.60 8.43 17.38
N ALA A 123 -22.90 7.55 16.65
CA ALA A 123 -21.97 6.60 17.28
C ALA A 123 -20.73 7.27 17.89
N ASN A 124 -20.34 8.46 17.41
CA ASN A 124 -19.17 9.21 17.86
C ASN A 124 -17.90 8.35 17.93
N VAL A 125 -17.62 7.65 16.83
CA VAL A 125 -16.47 6.76 16.70
C VAL A 125 -15.32 7.45 15.97
N HIS A 126 -14.11 7.00 16.24
CA HIS A 126 -12.86 7.45 15.64
C HIS A 126 -12.20 6.29 14.91
N GLY A 127 -12.11 6.39 13.59
CA GLY A 127 -11.55 5.35 12.75
C GLY A 127 -10.14 5.69 12.28
N TYR A 128 -9.32 4.66 12.14
CA TYR A 128 -8.04 4.75 11.44
C TYR A 128 -7.95 3.66 10.39
N ARG A 129 -7.53 4.05 9.19
CA ARG A 129 -7.32 3.13 8.08
C ARG A 129 -5.86 2.69 8.05
N LEU A 130 -5.64 1.41 8.32
CA LEU A 130 -4.35 0.75 8.18
C LEU A 130 -4.31 0.00 6.87
N SER A 131 -3.92 0.64 5.81
CA SER A 131 -3.96 0.06 4.48
C SER A 131 -2.73 0.42 3.66
N ALA A 132 -2.37 -0.50 2.77
CA ALA A 132 -1.29 -0.29 1.82
C ALA A 132 -1.49 -1.16 0.58
N PRO A 133 -0.91 -0.78 -0.58
CA PRO A 133 -0.93 -1.64 -1.77
C PRO A 133 -0.37 -3.02 -1.44
N ASN A 134 -1.16 -4.06 -1.67
CA ASN A 134 -0.74 -5.44 -1.40
C ASN A 134 -0.21 -5.69 0.03
N ILE A 135 -0.79 -5.05 1.04
CA ILE A 135 -0.43 -5.29 2.45
C ILE A 135 -0.49 -6.80 2.78
N SER A 136 0.47 -7.31 3.52
CA SER A 136 0.47 -8.68 4.03
C SER A 136 -0.10 -8.73 5.45
N TYR A 137 -0.58 -9.91 5.90
CA TYR A 137 -1.01 -10.04 7.29
C TYR A 137 0.15 -9.99 8.28
N MET A 138 1.38 -10.20 7.80
CA MET A 138 2.58 -9.94 8.59
C MET A 138 2.76 -8.45 8.87
N GLU A 139 2.55 -7.59 7.87
CA GLU A 139 2.60 -6.14 8.06
C GLU A 139 1.48 -5.67 8.97
N VAL A 140 0.29 -6.28 8.89
CA VAL A 140 -0.81 -6.02 9.84
C VAL A 140 -0.41 -6.43 11.26
N LEU A 141 0.24 -7.58 11.45
CA LEU A 141 0.77 -8.02 12.74
C LEU A 141 1.86 -7.07 13.28
N TRP A 142 2.76 -6.62 12.39
CA TRP A 142 3.80 -5.65 12.71
C TRP A 142 3.19 -4.36 13.28
N TYR A 143 2.19 -3.82 12.61
CA TYR A 143 1.46 -2.65 13.10
C TYR A 143 0.71 -2.90 14.40
N LEU A 144 0.02 -4.02 14.51
CA LEU A 144 -0.70 -4.35 15.74
C LEU A 144 0.23 -4.37 16.94
N ASN A 145 1.42 -4.95 16.80
CA ASN A 145 2.43 -4.95 17.87
C ASN A 145 2.82 -3.51 18.27
N TYR A 146 3.01 -2.61 17.29
CA TYR A 146 3.25 -1.19 17.57
C TYR A 146 2.09 -0.53 18.32
N LEU A 147 0.85 -0.76 17.89
CA LEU A 147 -0.32 -0.20 18.54
C LEU A 147 -0.47 -0.67 19.99
N LEU A 148 -0.07 -1.91 20.28
CA LEU A 148 -0.22 -2.52 21.60
C LEU A 148 0.80 -1.99 22.63
N VAL A 149 1.96 -1.49 22.22
CA VAL A 149 2.93 -0.85 23.13
C VAL A 149 2.55 0.58 23.47
N HIS A 150 1.61 1.18 22.72
CA HIS A 150 1.12 2.54 22.92
C HIS A 150 -0.34 2.54 23.41
N PRO A 151 -0.61 2.71 24.72
CA PRO A 151 -1.97 2.58 25.26
C PRO A 151 -3.03 3.47 24.60
N CYS A 152 -2.63 4.66 24.15
CA CYS A 152 -3.51 5.56 23.42
C CYS A 152 -3.90 5.06 22.03
N LEU A 153 -3.14 4.15 21.45
CA LEU A 153 -3.39 3.58 20.10
C LEU A 153 -4.18 2.27 20.14
N ILE A 154 -4.37 1.68 21.33
CA ILE A 154 -5.13 0.41 21.43
C ILE A 154 -6.57 0.66 21.00
N PRO A 155 -7.06 0.01 19.92
CA PRO A 155 -8.44 0.16 19.48
C PRO A 155 -9.40 -0.69 20.31
N GLY A 156 -10.69 -0.36 20.32
CA GLY A 156 -11.74 -1.23 20.80
C GLY A 156 -12.11 -2.30 19.77
N GLU A 157 -11.99 -1.94 18.49
CA GLU A 157 -12.31 -2.85 17.39
C GLU A 157 -11.21 -2.87 16.33
N PHE A 158 -10.91 -4.07 15.84
CA PHE A 158 -9.94 -4.32 14.77
C PHE A 158 -10.62 -5.05 13.62
N VAL A 159 -10.87 -4.34 12.52
CA VAL A 159 -11.60 -4.84 11.35
C VAL A 159 -10.60 -5.27 10.29
N ILE A 160 -10.61 -6.55 9.94
CA ILE A 160 -9.64 -7.16 9.04
C ILE A 160 -10.30 -7.52 7.72
N GLN A 161 -9.84 -6.91 6.65
CA GLN A 161 -10.23 -7.29 5.30
C GLN A 161 -9.55 -8.61 4.91
N PHE A 162 -10.34 -9.60 4.54
CA PHE A 162 -9.85 -10.76 3.82
C PHE A 162 -9.83 -10.48 2.32
N ASN A 163 -8.67 -10.71 1.72
CA ASN A 163 -8.47 -10.67 0.28
C ASN A 163 -7.52 -11.80 -0.11
N PHE A 164 -7.83 -12.48 -1.19
CA PHE A 164 -7.03 -13.61 -1.68
C PHE A 164 -5.56 -13.24 -1.93
N GLU A 165 -5.31 -12.05 -2.50
CA GLU A 165 -3.96 -11.59 -2.81
C GLU A 165 -3.12 -11.34 -1.55
N THR A 166 -3.73 -10.90 -0.47
CA THR A 166 -3.04 -10.63 0.80
C THR A 166 -2.37 -11.89 1.36
N PHE A 167 -2.97 -13.07 1.17
CA PHE A 167 -2.37 -14.35 1.60
C PHE A 167 -1.11 -14.76 0.84
N ARG A 168 -0.85 -14.13 -0.30
CA ARG A 168 0.28 -14.46 -1.19
C ARG A 168 1.47 -13.54 -1.01
N LYS A 169 1.33 -12.48 -0.23
CA LYS A 169 2.37 -11.49 0.02
C LYS A 169 3.08 -11.77 1.33
N THR A 170 4.39 -11.56 1.34
CA THR A 170 5.24 -11.66 2.52
C THR A 170 6.24 -10.52 2.55
N GLY A 171 6.81 -10.28 3.69
CA GLY A 171 7.77 -9.20 3.90
C GLY A 171 7.20 -8.07 4.74
N VAL A 172 8.09 -7.22 5.21
CA VAL A 172 7.80 -5.93 5.85
C VAL A 172 8.41 -4.86 4.95
N ARG A 173 7.60 -3.93 4.48
CA ARG A 173 8.07 -2.89 3.57
C ARG A 173 9.00 -1.91 4.26
N GLU A 174 9.91 -1.32 3.49
CA GLU A 174 10.97 -0.44 4.01
C GLU A 174 10.44 0.71 4.86
N GLY A 175 9.34 1.36 4.44
CA GLY A 175 8.72 2.44 5.21
C GLY A 175 8.25 2.05 6.61
N MET A 176 7.98 0.77 6.86
CA MET A 176 7.60 0.29 8.20
C MET A 176 8.78 0.01 9.13
N LEU A 177 10.00 -0.06 8.59
CA LEU A 177 11.19 -0.35 9.40
C LEU A 177 11.52 0.79 10.37
N GLU A 178 11.08 2.01 10.09
CA GLU A 178 11.28 3.15 11.00
C GLU A 178 10.55 2.98 12.35
N LEU A 179 9.54 2.12 12.42
CA LEU A 179 8.89 1.80 13.69
C LEU A 179 9.85 1.14 14.70
N LEU A 180 10.95 0.53 14.23
CA LEU A 180 12.02 0.00 15.08
C LEU A 180 12.85 1.10 15.77
N GLU A 181 12.64 2.37 15.45
CA GLU A 181 13.19 3.49 16.22
C GLU A 181 12.57 3.59 17.62
N ASP A 182 11.40 3.00 17.81
CA ASP A 182 10.75 2.88 19.11
C ASP A 182 11.30 1.67 19.86
N PRO A 183 11.95 1.86 21.04
CA PRO A 183 12.61 0.77 21.74
C PRO A 183 11.64 -0.27 22.33
N ASP A 184 10.43 0.16 22.73
CA ASP A 184 9.43 -0.75 23.29
C ASP A 184 8.89 -1.65 22.18
N PHE A 185 8.63 -1.08 21.01
CA PHE A 185 8.23 -1.85 19.85
C PHE A 185 9.34 -2.80 19.37
N ALA A 186 10.60 -2.33 19.28
CA ALA A 186 11.73 -3.17 18.89
C ALA A 186 11.86 -4.39 19.81
N SER A 187 11.72 -4.20 21.14
CA SER A 187 11.74 -5.29 22.13
C SER A 187 10.63 -6.31 21.88
N ILE A 188 9.42 -5.87 21.54
CA ILE A 188 8.30 -6.79 21.23
C ILE A 188 8.60 -7.57 19.94
N ILE A 189 9.14 -6.93 18.90
CA ILE A 189 9.48 -7.62 17.65
C ILE A 189 10.57 -8.67 17.89
N GLU A 190 11.58 -8.39 18.71
CA GLU A 190 12.56 -9.40 19.10
C GLU A 190 11.93 -10.61 19.83
N GLN A 191 10.91 -10.38 20.67
CA GLN A 191 10.18 -11.47 21.30
C GLN A 191 9.40 -12.30 20.28
N GLU A 192 8.75 -11.64 19.29
CA GLU A 192 8.05 -12.35 18.21
C GLU A 192 9.03 -13.16 17.34
N VAL A 193 10.25 -12.69 17.11
CA VAL A 193 11.30 -13.45 16.42
C VAL A 193 11.67 -14.72 17.21
N ARG A 194 11.83 -14.61 18.53
CA ARG A 194 12.16 -15.76 19.40
C ARG A 194 11.03 -16.79 19.51
N SER A 195 9.83 -16.48 19.05
CA SER A 195 8.66 -17.38 19.11
C SER A 195 8.75 -18.61 18.21
N ASN A 196 9.72 -18.64 17.27
CA ASN A 196 9.84 -19.65 16.22
C ASN A 196 8.59 -19.81 15.33
N ALA A 197 7.72 -18.81 15.30
CA ALA A 197 6.55 -18.81 14.43
C ALA A 197 6.97 -18.72 12.95
N PRO A 198 6.16 -19.17 11.99
CA PRO A 198 6.47 -19.09 10.56
C PRO A 198 6.80 -17.70 10.04
N TYR A 199 6.33 -16.63 10.69
CA TYR A 199 6.65 -15.24 10.35
C TYR A 199 7.96 -14.73 10.99
N ALA A 200 8.50 -15.42 11.99
CA ALA A 200 9.67 -14.98 12.78
C ALA A 200 10.90 -14.68 11.91
N ASN A 201 11.20 -15.54 10.94
CA ASN A 201 12.33 -15.33 10.02
C ASN A 201 12.18 -14.04 9.20
N THR A 202 10.96 -13.68 8.84
CA THR A 202 10.73 -12.45 8.06
C THR A 202 10.84 -11.20 8.95
N PHE A 203 10.44 -11.30 10.21
CA PHE A 203 10.69 -10.23 11.19
C PHE A 203 12.18 -10.07 11.46
N GLN A 204 12.93 -11.16 11.57
CA GLN A 204 14.39 -11.09 11.67
C GLN A 204 15.02 -10.39 10.45
N GLN A 205 14.59 -10.76 9.24
CA GLN A 205 15.06 -10.09 8.02
C GLN A 205 14.76 -8.58 8.02
N ALA A 206 13.63 -8.16 8.56
CA ALA A 206 13.27 -6.76 8.70
C ALA A 206 14.20 -6.03 9.69
N ILE A 207 14.53 -6.66 10.83
CA ILE A 207 15.53 -6.14 11.78
C ILE A 207 16.89 -6.00 11.10
N ASP A 208 17.37 -7.05 10.43
CA ASP A 208 18.68 -7.05 9.76
C ASP A 208 18.76 -5.94 8.68
N GLN A 209 17.68 -5.71 7.94
CA GLN A 209 17.59 -4.63 6.96
C GLN A 209 17.65 -3.25 7.62
N TYR A 210 16.94 -3.05 8.72
CA TYR A 210 16.97 -1.81 9.49
C TYR A 210 18.37 -1.53 10.02
N GLU A 211 19.00 -2.48 10.69
CA GLU A 211 20.36 -2.37 11.23
C GLU A 211 21.40 -2.05 10.14
N SER A 212 21.30 -2.74 8.98
CA SER A 212 22.15 -2.48 7.82
C SER A 212 21.99 -1.05 7.29
N ARG A 213 20.78 -0.51 7.29
CA ARG A 213 20.50 0.87 6.91
C ARG A 213 21.17 1.84 7.87
N ILE A 214 20.96 1.67 9.18
CA ILE A 214 21.55 2.53 10.22
C ILE A 214 23.08 2.47 10.19
N ALA A 215 23.67 1.28 9.98
CA ALA A 215 25.11 1.13 9.86
C ALA A 215 25.67 1.90 8.66
N LYS A 216 25.00 1.85 7.51
CA LYS A 216 25.39 2.62 6.31
C LYS A 216 25.29 4.13 6.54
N GLU A 217 24.22 4.60 7.18
CA GLU A 217 24.03 6.01 7.51
C GLU A 217 25.13 6.51 8.46
N LYS A 218 25.44 5.76 9.51
CA LYS A 218 26.54 6.05 10.45
C LYS A 218 27.89 5.99 9.76
N GLY A 219 28.16 4.99 8.92
CA GLY A 219 29.38 4.87 8.13
C GLY A 219 29.58 6.06 7.18
N ASN A 220 28.53 6.51 6.52
CA ASN A 220 28.57 7.72 5.68
C ASN A 220 28.82 8.99 6.50
N GLN A 221 28.24 9.10 7.69
CA GLN A 221 28.52 10.21 8.62
C GLN A 221 29.94 10.17 9.15
N ALA A 222 30.46 9.00 9.56
CA ALA A 222 31.81 8.82 10.00
C ALA A 222 32.87 9.14 8.92
N SER A 223 32.61 8.70 7.68
CA SER A 223 33.44 9.05 6.53
C SER A 223 33.39 10.56 6.19
N SER A 224 32.29 11.23 6.54
CA SER A 224 32.16 12.69 6.40
C SER A 224 32.86 13.46 7.53
N ILE A 225 32.97 12.89 8.73
CA ILE A 225 33.65 13.50 9.90
C ILE A 225 35.17 13.37 9.80
N SER A 226 35.68 12.27 9.20
CA SER A 226 37.15 12.14 8.98
C SER A 226 37.68 13.13 7.93
N LYS A 227 36.83 13.85 7.25
CA LYS A 227 37.16 14.98 6.34
C LYS A 227 36.93 16.32 7.05
N THR A 228 37.42 16.50 8.26
CA THR A 228 37.38 17.75 9.03
C THR A 228 38.25 18.87 8.39
N GLY A 229 37.88 19.27 7.22
CA GLY A 229 38.29 20.45 6.46
C GLY A 229 37.14 20.98 5.62
N PHE A 230 35.92 20.38 5.73
CA PHE A 230 34.80 20.61 4.81
C PHE A 230 33.49 21.03 5.52
N ALA A 231 33.52 21.55 6.72
CA ALA A 231 32.31 22.13 7.35
C ALA A 231 31.73 23.31 6.53
N GLU A 232 32.62 24.07 5.86
CA GLU A 232 32.18 25.11 4.89
C GLU A 232 31.65 24.53 3.58
N ALA A 233 32.03 23.33 3.18
CA ALA A 233 31.58 22.69 1.95
C ALA A 233 30.18 22.10 2.03
N ARG A 234 29.62 21.83 3.24
CA ARG A 234 28.22 21.39 3.38
C ARG A 234 27.22 22.47 2.98
N GLY A 235 27.51 23.73 3.31
CA GLY A 235 26.73 24.86 2.81
C GLY A 235 26.83 24.98 1.28
N ALA A 236 28.03 24.80 0.73
CA ALA A 236 28.27 24.86 -0.72
C ALA A 236 27.70 23.62 -1.45
N GLY A 237 27.75 22.42 -0.85
CA GLY A 237 27.17 21.21 -1.43
C GLY A 237 25.65 21.27 -1.55
N ASN A 238 24.97 21.69 -0.51
CA ASN A 238 23.51 21.91 -0.55
C ASN A 238 23.11 23.02 -1.52
N VAL A 239 23.90 24.09 -1.62
CA VAL A 239 23.69 25.18 -2.57
C VAL A 239 23.93 24.69 -4.01
N LEU A 240 24.97 23.86 -4.23
CA LEU A 240 25.26 23.28 -5.55
C LEU A 240 24.20 22.27 -5.96
N GLU A 241 23.74 21.42 -5.05
CA GLU A 241 22.64 20.47 -5.27
C GLU A 241 21.32 21.21 -5.54
N THR A 242 21.02 22.26 -4.77
CA THR A 242 19.83 23.08 -4.99
C THR A 242 19.90 23.79 -6.34
N LYS A 243 21.05 24.39 -6.66
CA LYS A 243 21.25 25.02 -7.99
C LYS A 243 21.22 24.01 -9.13
N ALA A 244 21.80 22.83 -8.95
CA ALA A 244 21.73 21.76 -9.94
C ALA A 244 20.29 21.26 -10.12
N ARG A 245 19.53 21.07 -9.05
CA ARG A 245 18.09 20.74 -9.12
C ARG A 245 17.32 21.84 -9.83
N THR A 246 17.52 23.11 -9.46
CA THR A 246 16.85 24.24 -10.10
C THR A 246 17.21 24.31 -11.58
N ALA A 247 18.48 24.10 -11.96
CA ALA A 247 18.91 24.05 -13.36
C ALA A 247 18.31 22.87 -14.12
N LEU A 248 18.20 21.70 -13.46
CA LEU A 248 17.57 20.51 -14.03
C LEU A 248 16.04 20.68 -14.16
N ASP A 249 15.39 21.37 -13.22
CA ASP A 249 13.95 21.67 -13.29
C ASP A 249 13.61 22.65 -14.44
N HIS A 250 14.59 23.39 -14.97
CA HIS A 250 14.44 24.15 -16.22
C HIS A 250 14.47 23.26 -17.48
N LEU A 251 14.98 22.04 -17.38
CA LEU A 251 14.87 21.07 -18.46
C LEU A 251 13.48 20.45 -18.42
N SER A 252 12.73 20.59 -19.52
CA SER A 252 11.36 20.06 -19.65
C SER A 252 11.28 18.57 -19.25
N LEU A 253 12.31 17.82 -19.61
CA LEU A 253 12.47 16.39 -19.34
C LEU A 253 12.57 16.07 -17.85
N PHE A 254 13.29 16.88 -17.08
CA PHE A 254 13.43 16.66 -15.64
C PHE A 254 12.19 17.14 -14.87
N ARG A 255 11.49 18.14 -15.40
CA ARG A 255 10.21 18.61 -14.86
C ARG A 255 9.11 17.55 -15.01
N SER A 256 9.07 16.84 -16.14
CA SER A 256 8.09 15.79 -16.42
C SER A 256 8.52 14.40 -15.92
N ARG A 257 9.58 14.30 -15.09
CA ARG A 257 10.09 12.99 -14.59
C ARG A 257 9.04 12.12 -13.90
N GLY A 258 8.03 12.72 -13.27
CA GLY A 258 6.91 12.00 -12.68
C GLY A 258 6.01 11.35 -13.74
N GLU A 259 5.71 12.10 -14.78
CA GLU A 259 4.92 11.65 -15.94
C GLU A 259 5.67 10.54 -16.70
N TRP A 260 6.96 10.74 -16.95
CA TRP A 260 7.81 9.73 -17.59
C TRP A 260 7.90 8.43 -16.79
N LYS A 261 7.98 8.52 -15.47
CA LYS A 261 7.99 7.34 -14.62
C LYS A 261 6.66 6.58 -14.71
N ALA A 262 5.55 7.29 -14.74
CA ALA A 262 4.22 6.70 -14.93
C ALA A 262 4.11 6.03 -16.29
N GLU A 263 4.47 6.73 -17.37
CA GLU A 263 4.45 6.20 -18.74
C GLU A 263 5.38 4.98 -18.92
N LEU A 264 6.57 5.00 -18.30
CA LEU A 264 7.48 3.85 -18.30
C LEU A 264 6.88 2.65 -17.57
N LEU A 265 6.23 2.87 -16.45
CA LEU A 265 5.57 1.81 -15.70
C LEU A 265 4.40 1.23 -16.48
N ASP A 266 3.61 2.07 -17.14
CA ASP A 266 2.52 1.64 -18.03
C ASP A 266 3.05 0.85 -19.23
N PHE A 267 4.13 1.32 -19.84
CA PHE A 267 4.82 0.58 -20.93
C PHE A 267 5.34 -0.77 -20.45
N LEU A 268 6.01 -0.82 -19.30
CA LEU A 268 6.52 -2.08 -18.73
C LEU A 268 5.38 -3.03 -18.38
N TYR A 269 4.26 -2.50 -17.91
CA TYR A 269 3.05 -3.28 -17.67
C TYR A 269 2.49 -3.88 -18.96
N LEU A 270 2.32 -3.06 -20.00
CA LEU A 270 1.87 -3.52 -21.32
C LEU A 270 2.84 -4.53 -21.95
N ALA A 271 4.14 -4.28 -21.85
CA ALA A 271 5.16 -5.23 -22.30
C ALA A 271 5.06 -6.56 -21.55
N ARG A 272 4.85 -6.54 -20.25
CA ARG A 272 4.64 -7.73 -19.42
C ARG A 272 3.38 -8.50 -19.85
N VAL A 273 2.28 -7.80 -20.09
CA VAL A 273 1.03 -8.41 -20.55
C VAL A 273 1.22 -9.05 -21.94
N ASN A 274 1.79 -8.31 -22.89
CA ASN A 274 1.90 -8.74 -24.27
C ASN A 274 2.99 -9.81 -24.49
N LEU A 275 4.12 -9.71 -23.78
CA LEU A 275 5.24 -10.65 -23.95
C LEU A 275 5.12 -11.87 -23.07
N LEU A 276 4.58 -11.75 -21.85
CA LEU A 276 4.53 -12.83 -20.87
C LEU A 276 3.11 -13.37 -20.65
N GLY A 277 2.09 -12.75 -21.22
CA GLY A 277 0.69 -13.11 -20.99
C GLY A 277 0.23 -12.97 -19.53
N ILE A 278 0.95 -12.15 -18.73
CA ILE A 278 0.64 -11.97 -17.32
C ILE A 278 -0.34 -10.79 -17.17
N THR A 279 -1.61 -11.12 -16.99
CA THR A 279 -2.70 -10.16 -16.78
C THR A 279 -3.09 -10.13 -15.29
N PRO A 280 -3.88 -9.14 -14.83
CA PRO A 280 -4.50 -9.16 -13.50
C PRO A 280 -5.32 -10.42 -13.22
N THR A 281 -5.83 -11.05 -14.27
CA THR A 281 -6.65 -12.27 -14.22
C THR A 281 -5.86 -13.56 -14.43
N THR A 282 -4.53 -13.49 -14.58
CA THR A 282 -3.67 -14.69 -14.64
C THR A 282 -3.88 -15.54 -13.40
N LYS A 283 -4.17 -16.83 -13.59
CA LYS A 283 -4.44 -17.78 -12.50
C LYS A 283 -3.30 -17.81 -11.49
N ARG A 284 -3.68 -17.73 -10.24
CA ARG A 284 -2.78 -17.68 -9.10
C ARG A 284 -3.21 -18.70 -8.07
N SER A 285 -2.25 -19.35 -7.40
CA SER A 285 -2.50 -20.37 -6.40
C SER A 285 -2.26 -19.87 -4.98
N LEU A 286 -3.01 -20.46 -4.03
CA LEU A 286 -2.72 -20.37 -2.60
C LEU A 286 -1.79 -21.53 -2.23
N GLY A 287 -0.68 -21.24 -1.55
CA GLY A 287 0.18 -22.30 -1.06
C GLY A 287 1.58 -21.83 -0.66
N GLY A 288 2.37 -22.81 -0.23
CA GLY A 288 3.77 -22.60 0.14
C GLY A 288 3.99 -21.71 1.36
N GLY A 289 5.21 -21.21 1.49
CA GLY A 289 5.64 -20.36 2.60
C GLY A 289 4.76 -19.14 2.84
N PRO A 290 4.39 -18.36 1.80
CA PRO A 290 3.55 -17.18 1.98
C PRO A 290 2.22 -17.45 2.68
N LEU A 291 1.52 -18.50 2.31
CA LEU A 291 0.26 -18.86 2.95
C LEU A 291 0.47 -19.22 4.42
N THR A 292 1.45 -20.08 4.72
CA THR A 292 1.76 -20.51 6.08
C THR A 292 2.11 -19.32 6.97
N THR A 293 2.93 -18.41 6.49
CA THR A 293 3.36 -17.22 7.19
C THR A 293 2.17 -16.29 7.50
N ASN A 294 1.32 -16.01 6.49
CA ASN A 294 0.15 -15.15 6.68
C ASN A 294 -0.90 -15.77 7.60
N LEU A 295 -1.11 -17.09 7.54
CA LEU A 295 -2.00 -17.79 8.47
C LEU A 295 -1.52 -17.68 9.91
N SER A 296 -0.23 -17.92 10.14
CA SER A 296 0.38 -17.78 11.47
C SER A 296 0.26 -16.34 11.98
N SER A 297 0.47 -15.35 11.10
CA SER A 297 0.30 -13.93 11.46
C SER A 297 -1.15 -13.60 11.85
N LEU A 298 -2.14 -14.09 11.09
CA LEU A 298 -3.57 -13.89 11.42
C LEU A 298 -3.97 -14.58 12.73
N GLU A 299 -3.47 -15.78 12.99
CA GLU A 299 -3.70 -16.46 14.26
C GLU A 299 -3.12 -15.66 15.42
N ARG A 300 -1.90 -15.15 15.26
CA ARG A 300 -1.25 -14.28 16.26
C ARG A 300 -2.01 -12.96 16.47
N ILE A 301 -2.48 -12.32 15.42
CA ILE A 301 -3.32 -11.12 15.49
C ILE A 301 -4.57 -11.42 16.35
N GLY A 302 -5.28 -12.51 16.03
CA GLY A 302 -6.47 -12.91 16.79
C GLY A 302 -6.19 -13.16 18.28
N GLU A 303 -5.05 -13.79 18.60
CA GLU A 303 -4.62 -14.01 19.99
C GLU A 303 -4.29 -12.71 20.72
N LEU A 304 -3.53 -11.82 20.08
CA LEU A 304 -3.17 -10.52 20.64
C LEU A 304 -4.42 -9.67 20.89
N CYS A 305 -5.32 -9.60 19.93
CA CYS A 305 -6.58 -8.87 20.09
C CYS A 305 -7.39 -9.41 21.26
N ARG A 306 -7.56 -10.73 21.35
CA ARG A 306 -8.30 -11.38 22.45
C ARG A 306 -7.67 -11.07 23.81
N ARG A 307 -6.34 -11.16 23.94
CA ARG A 307 -5.62 -10.87 25.20
C ARG A 307 -5.78 -9.41 25.64
N ASN A 308 -5.89 -8.51 24.67
CA ASN A 308 -6.01 -7.07 24.93
C ASN A 308 -7.47 -6.57 24.95
N GLY A 309 -8.46 -7.48 24.90
CA GLY A 309 -9.88 -7.10 24.91
C GLY A 309 -10.26 -6.24 23.69
N ILE A 310 -9.69 -6.54 22.52
CA ILE A 310 -9.99 -5.89 21.25
C ILE A 310 -10.99 -6.79 20.50
N ARG A 311 -12.11 -6.22 20.08
CA ARG A 311 -13.07 -6.94 19.24
C ARG A 311 -12.48 -7.12 17.84
N VAL A 312 -12.43 -8.37 17.37
CA VAL A 312 -11.97 -8.69 16.02
C VAL A 312 -13.16 -8.93 15.11
N VAL A 313 -13.19 -8.23 14.00
CA VAL A 313 -14.19 -8.41 12.95
C VAL A 313 -13.49 -8.75 11.65
N PHE A 314 -13.97 -9.78 10.98
CA PHE A 314 -13.47 -10.15 9.66
C PHE A 314 -14.52 -9.84 8.59
N PHE A 315 -14.07 -9.36 7.45
CA PHE A 315 -14.93 -9.32 6.28
C PHE A 315 -14.20 -9.78 5.02
N ASN A 316 -14.93 -10.50 4.19
CA ASN A 316 -14.44 -10.91 2.88
C ASN A 316 -14.69 -9.79 1.87
N ALA A 317 -13.64 -9.39 1.18
CA ALA A 317 -13.69 -8.28 0.23
C ALA A 317 -14.57 -8.59 -0.98
N PRO A 318 -15.25 -7.59 -1.54
CA PRO A 318 -15.97 -7.73 -2.79
C PRO A 318 -15.05 -8.14 -3.94
N GLN A 319 -15.61 -8.91 -4.88
CA GLN A 319 -14.97 -9.32 -6.12
C GLN A 319 -15.83 -8.96 -7.32
N ASN A 320 -15.19 -8.60 -8.42
CA ASN A 320 -15.89 -8.26 -9.64
C ASN A 320 -16.51 -9.51 -10.28
N PRO A 321 -17.84 -9.60 -10.37
CA PRO A 321 -18.50 -10.76 -10.98
C PRO A 321 -18.28 -10.85 -12.49
N ASN A 322 -17.88 -9.75 -13.14
CA ASN A 322 -17.63 -9.68 -14.58
C ASN A 322 -16.16 -9.97 -14.93
N ALA A 323 -15.26 -9.96 -13.94
CA ALA A 323 -13.85 -10.27 -14.18
C ALA A 323 -13.63 -11.79 -14.21
N PRO A 324 -12.77 -12.30 -15.10
CA PRO A 324 -12.37 -13.70 -15.06
C PRO A 324 -11.80 -14.08 -13.70
N LEU A 325 -12.18 -15.25 -13.20
CA LEU A 325 -11.65 -15.75 -11.94
C LEU A 325 -10.13 -16.01 -12.09
N TYR A 326 -9.33 -15.27 -11.35
CA TYR A 326 -7.87 -15.41 -11.31
C TYR A 326 -7.38 -16.49 -10.34
N ARG A 327 -8.29 -17.25 -9.75
CA ARG A 327 -8.02 -18.38 -8.86
C ARG A 327 -8.72 -19.64 -9.34
N THR A 328 -8.16 -20.79 -9.03
CA THR A 328 -8.79 -22.07 -9.32
C THR A 328 -9.96 -22.34 -8.37
N SER A 329 -10.83 -23.27 -8.72
CA SER A 329 -11.91 -23.68 -7.83
C SER A 329 -11.38 -24.25 -6.51
N ALA A 330 -10.29 -25.05 -6.58
CA ALA A 330 -9.64 -25.61 -5.40
C ALA A 330 -9.05 -24.51 -4.48
N ASP A 331 -8.38 -23.50 -5.06
CA ASP A 331 -7.86 -22.38 -4.30
C ASP A 331 -8.97 -21.54 -3.68
N ARG A 332 -10.10 -21.39 -4.36
CA ARG A 332 -11.28 -20.70 -3.82
C ARG A 332 -11.85 -21.44 -2.63
N GLU A 333 -12.02 -22.75 -2.74
CA GLU A 333 -12.51 -23.59 -1.67
C GLU A 333 -11.58 -23.55 -0.46
N GLN A 334 -10.27 -23.71 -0.67
CA GLN A 334 -9.26 -23.58 0.38
C GLN A 334 -9.33 -22.23 1.06
N TYR A 335 -9.44 -21.14 0.30
CA TYR A 335 -9.59 -19.79 0.82
C TYR A 335 -10.83 -19.65 1.71
N GLN A 336 -11.99 -20.13 1.25
CA GLN A 336 -13.24 -20.10 2.03
C GLN A 336 -13.15 -20.93 3.33
N GLN A 337 -12.48 -22.07 3.29
CA GLN A 337 -12.23 -22.89 4.48
C GLN A 337 -11.33 -22.16 5.50
N ILE A 338 -10.29 -21.48 5.01
CA ILE A 338 -9.38 -20.70 5.84
C ILE A 338 -10.12 -19.58 6.56
N ILE A 339 -10.83 -18.71 5.81
CA ILE A 339 -11.53 -17.58 6.43
C ILE A 339 -12.63 -18.03 7.39
N SER A 340 -13.37 -19.08 7.05
CA SER A 340 -14.39 -19.66 7.93
C SER A 340 -13.80 -20.20 9.22
N ARG A 341 -12.62 -20.85 9.17
CA ARG A 341 -11.90 -21.33 10.35
C ARG A 341 -11.44 -20.18 11.26
N LEU A 342 -10.82 -19.16 10.67
CA LEU A 342 -10.31 -18.00 11.41
C LEU A 342 -11.47 -17.19 12.04
N ALA A 343 -12.54 -16.99 11.27
CA ALA A 343 -13.73 -16.32 11.76
C ALA A 343 -14.36 -17.03 12.96
N ARG A 344 -14.47 -18.36 12.92
CA ARG A 344 -14.96 -19.15 14.07
C ARG A 344 -14.03 -19.12 15.27
N LYS A 345 -12.69 -19.11 15.04
CA LYS A 345 -11.70 -19.15 16.13
C LYS A 345 -11.56 -17.82 16.86
N PHE A 346 -11.59 -16.72 16.14
CA PHE A 346 -11.23 -15.40 16.66
C PHE A 346 -12.26 -14.31 16.42
N GLY A 347 -13.10 -14.45 15.39
CA GLY A 347 -14.02 -13.41 14.98
C GLY A 347 -15.19 -13.27 15.92
N GLN A 348 -15.43 -12.05 16.36
CA GLN A 348 -16.67 -11.66 17.02
C GLN A 348 -17.71 -11.14 15.99
N GLY A 349 -17.36 -11.18 14.71
CA GLY A 349 -18.20 -10.91 13.55
C GLY A 349 -17.48 -11.35 12.28
N TYR A 350 -18.24 -11.92 11.36
CA TYR A 350 -17.78 -12.22 10.00
C TYR A 350 -18.85 -11.80 9.00
N PHE A 351 -18.43 -11.06 7.99
CA PHE A 351 -19.29 -10.53 6.95
C PHE A 351 -18.74 -10.89 5.58
N ASP A 352 -19.58 -11.48 4.74
CA ASP A 352 -19.19 -11.85 3.38
C ASP A 352 -19.74 -10.85 2.36
N PHE A 353 -18.85 -10.05 1.79
CA PHE A 353 -19.20 -9.09 0.75
C PHE A 353 -18.73 -9.52 -0.65
N GLU A 354 -18.27 -10.77 -0.83
CA GLU A 354 -17.70 -11.24 -2.10
C GLU A 354 -18.57 -10.88 -3.30
N ASN A 355 -19.87 -11.05 -3.21
CA ASN A 355 -20.82 -10.83 -4.30
C ASN A 355 -21.74 -9.59 -4.08
N SER A 356 -21.36 -8.68 -3.19
CA SER A 356 -22.23 -7.58 -2.76
C SER A 356 -22.28 -6.39 -3.72
N ILE A 357 -21.28 -6.26 -4.60
CA ILE A 357 -21.13 -5.14 -5.53
C ILE A 357 -21.47 -5.57 -6.95
N PRO A 358 -22.52 -4.98 -7.57
CA PRO A 358 -22.90 -5.27 -8.95
C PRO A 358 -21.82 -4.95 -9.96
N GLY A 359 -21.72 -5.77 -11.02
CA GLY A 359 -20.72 -5.64 -12.08
C GLY A 359 -20.55 -4.24 -12.69
N PRO A 360 -21.62 -3.48 -13.00
CA PRO A 360 -21.51 -2.15 -13.58
C PRO A 360 -20.81 -1.09 -12.69
N LEU A 361 -20.64 -1.36 -11.39
CA LEU A 361 -20.02 -0.44 -10.45
C LEU A 361 -18.48 -0.67 -10.30
N TRP A 362 -17.94 -1.62 -11.04
CA TRP A 362 -16.52 -1.92 -11.04
C TRP A 362 -15.77 -1.11 -12.08
N GLY A 363 -14.53 -0.78 -11.76
CA GLY A 363 -13.63 -0.14 -12.68
C GLY A 363 -13.21 -1.04 -13.85
N VAL A 364 -12.68 -0.42 -14.88
CA VAL A 364 -12.17 -1.11 -16.06
C VAL A 364 -10.68 -0.79 -16.18
N TRP A 365 -9.87 -1.82 -16.30
CA TRP A 365 -8.44 -1.71 -16.57
C TRP A 365 -8.16 -1.82 -18.07
N ILE A 366 -6.91 -1.59 -18.49
CA ILE A 366 -6.50 -1.58 -19.90
C ILE A 366 -6.89 -2.87 -20.64
N ASP A 367 -6.89 -4.00 -19.94
CA ASP A 367 -7.13 -5.34 -20.49
C ASP A 367 -8.49 -5.93 -20.10
N GLY A 368 -9.40 -5.13 -19.54
CA GLY A 368 -10.76 -5.56 -19.22
C GLY A 368 -11.24 -5.17 -17.83
N PRO A 369 -12.31 -5.83 -17.34
CA PRO A 369 -12.87 -5.55 -16.02
C PRO A 369 -11.84 -5.77 -14.91
N ASP A 370 -11.62 -4.76 -14.07
CA ASP A 370 -10.71 -4.90 -12.93
C ASP A 370 -11.30 -5.89 -11.90
N PRO A 371 -10.55 -6.91 -11.48
CA PRO A 371 -11.04 -7.90 -10.53
C PRO A 371 -11.12 -7.39 -9.08
N ILE A 372 -10.45 -6.26 -8.77
CA ILE A 372 -10.20 -5.81 -7.40
C ILE A 372 -10.78 -4.41 -7.15
N HIS A 373 -10.57 -3.45 -8.06
CA HIS A 373 -10.92 -2.06 -7.82
C HIS A 373 -12.27 -1.69 -8.39
N PHE A 374 -13.01 -0.88 -7.66
CA PHE A 374 -14.36 -0.45 -8.00
C PHE A 374 -14.54 1.07 -7.88
N GLY A 375 -15.63 1.57 -8.49
CA GLY A 375 -15.94 2.99 -8.59
C GLY A 375 -16.53 3.59 -7.31
N ARG A 376 -16.80 4.89 -7.35
CA ARG A 376 -17.37 5.67 -6.23
C ARG A 376 -18.69 5.12 -5.75
N ALA A 377 -19.57 4.75 -6.68
CA ALA A 377 -20.87 4.19 -6.33
C ALA A 377 -20.74 2.86 -5.58
N ALA A 378 -19.75 2.04 -5.93
CA ALA A 378 -19.44 0.81 -5.23
C ALA A 378 -18.89 1.06 -3.83
N HIS A 379 -18.00 2.06 -3.66
CA HIS A 379 -17.53 2.47 -2.33
C HIS A 379 -18.67 2.91 -1.43
N ARG A 380 -19.60 3.72 -1.95
CA ARG A 380 -20.81 4.11 -1.22
C ARG A 380 -21.66 2.90 -0.85
N ARG A 381 -21.90 2.01 -1.81
CA ARG A 381 -22.69 0.79 -1.58
C ARG A 381 -22.06 -0.11 -0.51
N LEU A 382 -20.74 -0.30 -0.56
CA LEU A 382 -20.05 -1.13 0.45
C LEU A 382 -20.11 -0.48 1.84
N ALA A 383 -19.92 0.84 1.93
CA ALA A 383 -20.08 1.57 3.20
C ALA A 383 -21.49 1.44 3.77
N ASP A 384 -22.51 1.51 2.92
CA ASP A 384 -23.92 1.29 3.32
C ASP A 384 -24.14 -0.10 3.88
N LEU A 385 -23.69 -1.12 3.17
CA LEU A 385 -23.82 -2.51 3.59
C LEU A 385 -23.07 -2.79 4.90
N MET A 386 -21.86 -2.25 5.05
CA MET A 386 -21.09 -2.40 6.28
C MET A 386 -21.77 -1.71 7.48
N PHE A 387 -22.37 -0.56 7.25
CA PHE A 387 -23.16 0.15 8.25
C PHE A 387 -24.45 -0.60 8.61
N GLU A 388 -25.24 -1.02 7.63
CA GLU A 388 -26.51 -1.75 7.80
C GLU A 388 -26.30 -3.07 8.56
N GLN A 389 -25.20 -3.76 8.27
CA GLN A 389 -24.88 -5.03 8.91
C GLN A 389 -24.16 -4.88 10.27
N GLY A 390 -23.82 -3.66 10.66
CA GLY A 390 -23.17 -3.42 11.95
C GLY A 390 -21.74 -3.98 12.05
N VAL A 391 -20.96 -3.87 10.98
CA VAL A 391 -19.56 -4.33 10.95
C VAL A 391 -18.76 -3.69 12.09
N ILE A 392 -18.99 -2.40 12.34
CA ILE A 392 -18.45 -1.66 13.49
C ILE A 392 -19.58 -1.48 14.50
N SER A 393 -19.32 -1.87 15.74
CA SER A 393 -20.42 -2.00 16.73
C SER A 393 -20.96 -0.67 17.23
N GLY A 394 -20.30 0.44 16.98
CA GLY A 394 -20.73 1.79 17.37
C GLY A 394 -21.58 1.80 18.66
N LYS A 395 -21.02 1.31 19.78
CA LYS A 395 -21.81 1.21 21.02
C LYS A 395 -22.38 2.57 21.36
N LYS A 396 -23.73 2.64 21.33
CA LYS A 396 -24.50 3.77 21.84
C LYS A 396 -24.27 3.95 23.33
#